data_4b0aca3b0c51875daed17bf94b8e7ec4
#
_entry.id   4b0aca3b0c51875daed17bf94b8e7ec4
#
_cell.length_a   1.000
_cell.length_b   1.000
_cell.length_c   1.000
_cell.angle_alpha   90.00
_cell.angle_beta   90.00
_cell.angle_gamma   90.00
#
_symmetry.space_group_name_H-M   'P 1'
#
loop_
_entity.id
_entity.type
_entity.pdbx_description
1 polymer ?
#
loop_
_entity_poly.entity_id
_entity_poly.type
_entity_poly.pdbx_seq_one_letter_code
_entity_poly.pdbx_strand_id
1 'polypeptide(L)'
;MSLEERKSEEQRIRAHNDKMSLRLFLNKPFKLGEGRNSEVYLGAYHRERVDNSDAFVDWQLCAVKRVQADQESQLAGLQEAFALRRLGSHPHIVRLISVLDEMELRDDTSKAPPVHASDDPPRLLIVLEHLPCTLADYVRSHTSDVDLPLWLDWARQLAETVEWLHSRGCVHGDIKKENVLLTHNLSIKLCDFSSVLFSNASVPVTDCYSVGTPAFRAPELFHIWSWSPDEAQGQAHPALSFTLDIFSLGVLL
;
A
#
# COMPACT_ATOMS: atom_id res chain seq x y z
N MET A 1 5.00 -4.82 -15.08
CA MET A 1 5.24 -3.43 -15.53
C MET A 1 6.43 -3.42 -16.48
N SER A 2 6.25 -2.98 -17.74
CA SER A 2 7.35 -2.88 -18.71
C SER A 2 8.34 -1.78 -18.32
N LEU A 3 9.55 -1.80 -18.91
CA LEU A 3 10.57 -0.77 -18.65
C LEU A 3 10.10 0.63 -19.06
N GLU A 4 9.29 0.73 -20.14
CA GLU A 4 8.73 2.00 -20.61
C GLU A 4 7.63 2.53 -19.70
N GLU A 5 6.76 1.65 -19.19
CA GLU A 5 5.75 2.02 -18.18
C GLU A 5 6.40 2.52 -16.90
N ARG A 6 7.51 1.89 -16.48
CA ARG A 6 8.30 2.31 -15.32
C ARG A 6 8.87 3.71 -15.48
N LYS A 7 9.53 4.00 -16.61
CA LYS A 7 10.09 5.33 -16.91
C LYS A 7 9.01 6.41 -17.01
N SER A 8 7.87 6.08 -17.63
CA SER A 8 6.73 7.00 -17.72
C SER A 8 6.16 7.31 -16.34
N GLU A 9 6.08 6.31 -15.45
CA GLU A 9 5.59 6.50 -14.09
C GLU A 9 6.56 7.33 -13.24
N GLU A 10 7.87 7.09 -13.34
CA GLU A 10 8.90 7.89 -12.69
C GLU A 10 8.82 9.38 -13.11
N GLN A 11 8.59 9.66 -14.41
CA GLN A 11 8.42 11.03 -14.89
C GLN A 11 7.14 11.68 -14.35
N ARG A 12 6.03 10.94 -14.28
CA ARG A 12 4.77 11.43 -13.70
C ARG A 12 4.90 11.73 -12.21
N ILE A 13 5.63 10.87 -11.49
CA ILE A 13 5.94 11.06 -10.08
C ILE A 13 6.67 12.39 -9.89
N ARG A 14 7.75 12.63 -10.63
CA ARG A 14 8.53 13.88 -10.55
C ARG A 14 7.68 15.11 -10.84
N ALA A 15 6.90 15.10 -11.91
CA ALA A 15 6.06 16.25 -12.28
C ALA A 15 4.93 16.56 -11.27
N HIS A 16 4.53 15.58 -10.45
CA HIS A 16 3.51 15.78 -9.40
C HIS A 16 4.07 16.35 -8.10
N ASN A 17 5.39 16.17 -7.88
CA ASN A 17 6.05 16.53 -6.63
C ASN A 17 6.49 18.00 -6.54
N ASP A 18 6.52 18.74 -7.66
CA ASP A 18 7.08 20.08 -7.75
C ASP A 18 6.43 21.16 -6.82
N LYS A 19 5.40 20.76 -6.04
CA LYS A 19 4.66 21.70 -5.17
C LYS A 19 4.27 21.08 -3.81
N MET A 20 4.96 20.05 -3.36
CA MET A 20 4.66 19.42 -2.08
C MET A 20 5.89 19.42 -1.17
N SER A 21 5.76 20.00 0.02
CA SER A 21 6.74 19.84 1.09
C SER A 21 6.32 18.71 2.03
N LEU A 22 7.28 17.85 2.38
CA LEU A 22 7.08 16.72 3.28
C LEU A 22 8.06 16.81 4.45
N ARG A 23 7.56 16.61 5.67
CA ARG A 23 8.37 16.36 6.87
C ARG A 23 8.17 14.91 7.29
N LEU A 24 9.26 14.16 7.39
CA LEU A 24 9.27 12.78 7.81
C LEU A 24 9.88 12.64 9.20
N PHE A 25 9.19 11.90 10.08
CA PHE A 25 9.62 11.67 11.46
C PHE A 25 10.14 10.23 11.61
N LEU A 26 11.45 10.02 11.38
CA LEU A 26 12.09 8.68 11.40
C LEU A 26 12.41 8.16 12.81
N ASN A 27 11.94 8.79 13.87
CA ASN A 27 12.18 8.36 15.24
C ASN A 27 11.21 7.23 15.66
N LYS A 28 11.66 6.30 16.49
CA LYS A 28 10.85 5.18 17.01
C LYS A 28 9.44 5.55 17.47
N PRO A 29 9.21 6.66 18.21
CA PRO A 29 7.86 7.04 18.66
C PRO A 29 6.88 7.34 17.51
N PHE A 30 7.39 7.63 16.31
CA PHE A 30 6.60 7.97 15.13
C PHE A 30 6.53 6.82 14.11
N LYS A 31 7.07 5.64 14.44
CA LYS A 31 6.93 4.44 13.61
C LYS A 31 5.52 3.88 13.79
N LEU A 32 4.72 3.90 12.74
CA LEU A 32 3.34 3.44 12.71
C LEU A 32 3.23 1.94 12.44
N GLY A 33 4.22 1.37 11.75
CA GLY A 33 4.22 -0.05 11.42
C GLY A 33 5.50 -0.51 10.74
N GLU A 34 5.63 -1.80 10.58
CA GLU A 34 6.72 -2.47 9.89
C GLU A 34 6.19 -3.66 9.11
N GLY A 35 6.58 -3.78 7.87
CA GLY A 35 6.29 -4.90 7.00
C GLY A 35 7.58 -5.54 6.47
N ARG A 36 7.43 -6.59 5.67
CA ARG A 36 8.56 -7.32 5.08
C ARG A 36 9.46 -6.42 4.23
N ASN A 37 8.87 -5.53 3.44
CA ASN A 37 9.56 -4.73 2.41
C ASN A 37 9.63 -3.24 2.75
N SER A 38 9.08 -2.81 3.91
CA SER A 38 8.97 -1.38 4.23
C SER A 38 8.72 -1.12 5.70
N GLU A 39 9.01 0.09 6.12
CA GLU A 39 8.65 0.66 7.41
C GLU A 39 7.70 1.83 7.18
N VAL A 40 6.71 2.00 8.05
CA VAL A 40 5.74 3.10 7.95
C VAL A 40 5.96 4.07 9.10
N TYR A 41 6.09 5.35 8.78
CA TYR A 41 6.31 6.42 9.74
C TYR A 41 5.24 7.50 9.63
N LEU A 42 5.00 8.19 10.73
CA LEU A 42 4.23 9.42 10.71
C LEU A 42 5.00 10.50 9.98
N GLY A 43 4.32 11.25 9.14
CA GLY A 43 4.82 12.43 8.46
C GLY A 43 3.80 13.55 8.48
N ALA A 44 4.21 14.71 8.02
CA ALA A 44 3.33 15.82 7.74
C ALA A 44 3.70 16.44 6.39
N TYR A 45 2.70 16.81 5.61
CA TYR A 45 2.88 17.42 4.31
C TYR A 45 2.02 18.68 4.17
N HIS A 46 2.44 19.58 3.32
CA HIS A 46 1.62 20.66 2.80
C HIS A 46 1.82 20.78 1.29
N ARG A 47 0.80 21.27 0.60
CA ARG A 47 0.91 21.64 -0.82
C ARG A 47 0.92 23.16 -0.91
N GLU A 48 1.85 23.71 -1.68
CA GLU A 48 1.84 25.12 -1.99
C GLU A 48 0.54 25.48 -2.72
N ARG A 49 -0.21 26.44 -2.20
CA ARG A 49 -1.33 27.05 -2.92
C ARG A 49 -0.78 28.03 -3.93
N VAL A 50 -1.33 28.03 -5.13
CA VAL A 50 -0.97 28.95 -6.22
C VAL A 50 -1.38 30.40 -5.90
N ASP A 51 -2.22 30.60 -4.89
CA ASP A 51 -2.66 31.93 -4.45
C ASP A 51 -1.67 32.49 -3.43
N ASN A 52 -1.04 33.62 -3.81
CA ASN A 52 -0.09 34.42 -3.01
C ASN A 52 -0.72 35.05 -1.76
N SER A 53 -1.62 34.38 -1.05
CA SER A 53 -2.10 34.87 0.23
C SER A 53 -1.17 34.38 1.34
N ASP A 54 -0.74 35.27 2.24
CA ASP A 54 0.00 35.02 3.50
C ASP A 54 -0.77 34.11 4.47
N ALA A 55 -1.43 33.07 3.96
CA ALA A 55 -2.19 32.13 4.75
C ALA A 55 -1.24 31.17 5.46
N PHE A 56 -1.49 30.94 6.74
CA PHE A 56 -0.86 29.90 7.54
C PHE A 56 -0.70 28.60 6.73
N VAL A 57 0.53 28.08 6.71
CA VAL A 57 0.84 26.80 6.08
C VAL A 57 0.12 25.69 6.87
N ASP A 58 -0.92 25.12 6.29
CA ASP A 58 -1.70 24.04 6.90
C ASP A 58 -0.99 22.70 6.65
N TRP A 59 -0.29 22.21 7.66
CA TRP A 59 0.34 20.90 7.64
C TRP A 59 -0.67 19.81 7.94
N GLN A 60 -0.80 18.84 7.03
CA GLN A 60 -1.65 17.68 7.18
C GLN A 60 -0.83 16.46 7.54
N LEU A 61 -1.34 15.64 8.48
CA LEU A 61 -0.70 14.37 8.83
C LEU A 61 -0.80 13.37 7.67
N CYS A 62 0.26 12.60 7.49
CA CYS A 62 0.33 11.51 6.53
C CYS A 62 1.05 10.30 7.11
N ALA A 63 0.82 9.13 6.52
CA ALA A 63 1.63 7.96 6.73
C ALA A 63 2.63 7.84 5.57
N VAL A 64 3.91 7.65 5.89
CA VAL A 64 4.97 7.53 4.89
C VAL A 64 5.53 6.13 4.95
N LYS A 65 5.26 5.34 3.93
CA LYS A 65 5.81 4.01 3.73
C LYS A 65 7.18 4.14 3.08
N ARG A 66 8.22 3.92 3.88
CA ARG A 66 9.63 3.95 3.47
C ARG A 66 10.03 2.55 3.03
N VAL A 67 10.22 2.37 1.75
CA VAL A 67 10.51 1.08 1.15
C VAL A 67 11.97 0.68 1.42
N GLN A 68 12.25 -0.62 1.65
CA GLN A 68 13.62 -1.12 1.81
C GLN A 68 14.46 -0.83 0.55
N ALA A 69 15.79 -0.73 0.71
CA ALA A 69 16.68 -0.31 -0.37
C ALA A 69 16.94 -1.40 -1.42
N ASP A 70 16.62 -2.67 -1.12
CA ASP A 70 16.81 -3.78 -2.05
C ASP A 70 15.88 -3.70 -3.26
N GLN A 71 16.31 -4.29 -4.37
CA GLN A 71 15.62 -4.19 -5.65
C GLN A 71 14.20 -4.80 -5.62
N GLU A 72 13.99 -5.91 -4.90
CA GLU A 72 12.70 -6.59 -4.80
C GLU A 72 11.69 -5.68 -4.09
N SER A 73 12.08 -5.12 -2.94
CA SER A 73 11.26 -4.19 -2.18
C SER A 73 10.93 -2.92 -2.95
N GLN A 74 11.91 -2.34 -3.66
CA GLN A 74 11.69 -1.16 -4.50
C GLN A 74 10.69 -1.45 -5.62
N LEU A 75 10.76 -2.62 -6.25
CA LEU A 75 9.81 -3.02 -7.28
C LEU A 75 8.40 -3.19 -6.71
N ALA A 76 8.27 -3.83 -5.55
CA ALA A 76 6.98 -3.99 -4.86
C ALA A 76 6.37 -2.62 -4.48
N GLY A 77 7.18 -1.68 -4.01
CA GLY A 77 6.74 -0.31 -3.72
C GLY A 77 6.25 0.44 -4.96
N LEU A 78 6.95 0.30 -6.09
CA LEU A 78 6.51 0.89 -7.36
C LEU A 78 5.21 0.26 -7.87
N GLN A 79 5.03 -1.05 -7.69
CA GLN A 79 3.77 -1.74 -8.03
C GLN A 79 2.60 -1.21 -7.19
N GLU A 80 2.79 -1.02 -5.89
CA GLU A 80 1.79 -0.43 -5.00
C GLU A 80 1.41 0.99 -5.43
N ALA A 81 2.40 1.84 -5.67
CA ALA A 81 2.16 3.21 -6.11
C ALA A 81 1.42 3.25 -7.45
N PHE A 82 1.80 2.40 -8.40
CA PHE A 82 1.13 2.27 -9.70
C PHE A 82 -0.31 1.80 -9.54
N ALA A 83 -0.55 0.78 -8.70
CA ALA A 83 -1.87 0.26 -8.44
C ALA A 83 -2.80 1.33 -7.87
N LEU A 84 -2.37 2.02 -6.81
CA LEU A 84 -3.16 3.08 -6.18
C LEU A 84 -3.47 4.24 -7.15
N ARG A 85 -2.53 4.62 -8.02
CA ARG A 85 -2.78 5.63 -9.05
C ARG A 85 -3.76 5.16 -10.11
N ARG A 86 -3.60 3.93 -10.60
CA ARG A 86 -4.49 3.35 -11.61
C ARG A 86 -5.91 3.18 -11.10
N LEU A 87 -6.07 2.76 -9.85
CA LEU A 87 -7.38 2.61 -9.21
C LEU A 87 -8.05 3.97 -8.96
N GLY A 88 -7.28 4.99 -8.65
CA GLY A 88 -7.80 6.32 -8.32
C GLY A 88 -8.41 6.39 -6.93
N SER A 89 -9.29 7.37 -6.70
CA SER A 89 -9.88 7.60 -5.38
C SER A 89 -11.11 6.72 -5.17
N HIS A 90 -11.17 6.05 -4.01
CA HIS A 90 -12.32 5.28 -3.54
C HIS A 90 -12.50 5.50 -2.03
N PRO A 91 -13.74 5.59 -1.50
CA PRO A 91 -13.96 5.88 -0.08
C PRO A 91 -13.33 4.83 0.86
N HIS A 92 -13.28 3.58 0.42
CA HIS A 92 -12.78 2.44 1.20
C HIS A 92 -11.41 1.91 0.73
N ILE A 93 -10.62 2.73 0.04
CA ILE A 93 -9.22 2.46 -0.30
C ILE A 93 -8.37 3.60 0.24
N VAL A 94 -7.21 3.27 0.80
CA VAL A 94 -6.25 4.26 1.29
C VAL A 94 -5.85 5.20 0.16
N ARG A 95 -5.88 6.51 0.43
CA ARG A 95 -5.56 7.53 -0.57
C ARG A 95 -4.06 7.72 -0.70
N LEU A 96 -3.55 7.57 -1.90
CA LEU A 96 -2.20 7.97 -2.26
C LEU A 96 -2.11 9.50 -2.37
N ILE A 97 -1.19 10.10 -1.63
CA ILE A 97 -0.93 11.54 -1.66
C ILE A 97 0.18 11.86 -2.65
N SER A 98 1.31 11.16 -2.53
CA SER A 98 2.47 11.32 -3.41
C SER A 98 3.40 10.12 -3.35
N VAL A 99 4.36 10.09 -4.27
CA VAL A 99 5.47 9.15 -4.28
C VAL A 99 6.73 9.97 -4.49
N LEU A 100 7.71 9.82 -3.60
CA LEU A 100 8.94 10.61 -3.56
C LEU A 100 10.15 9.68 -3.58
N ASP A 101 11.26 10.18 -4.07
CA ASP A 101 12.57 9.64 -3.78
C ASP A 101 13.12 10.27 -2.50
N GLU A 102 13.68 9.48 -1.60
CA GLU A 102 14.26 9.98 -0.34
C GLU A 102 15.36 11.03 -0.58
N MET A 103 16.01 10.99 -1.74
CA MET A 103 16.99 12.01 -2.15
C MET A 103 16.35 13.39 -2.38
N GLU A 104 15.10 13.43 -2.86
CA GLU A 104 14.38 14.69 -3.11
C GLU A 104 14.10 15.46 -1.80
N LEU A 105 14.05 14.77 -0.65
CA LEU A 105 13.89 15.41 0.66
C LEU A 105 15.17 16.08 1.19
N ARG A 106 16.34 15.77 0.60
CA ARG A 106 17.65 16.27 1.08
C ARG A 106 18.00 17.65 0.53
N ASP A 107 17.33 18.10 -0.52
CA ASP A 107 17.61 19.38 -1.19
C ASP A 107 16.94 20.60 -0.54
N ASP A 108 16.03 20.39 0.42
CA ASP A 108 15.43 21.52 1.14
C ASP A 108 16.40 22.01 2.22
N THR A 109 17.07 23.14 1.93
CA THR A 109 18.16 23.77 2.70
C THR A 109 17.73 24.34 4.07
N SER A 110 16.61 23.96 4.61
CA SER A 110 16.12 24.35 5.92
C SER A 110 16.53 23.36 7.02
N LYS A 111 17.71 23.55 7.64
CA LYS A 111 18.09 23.28 9.04
C LYS A 111 17.52 22.04 9.76
N ALA A 112 17.15 20.97 9.08
CA ALA A 112 17.00 19.68 9.71
C ALA A 112 18.40 19.02 9.83
N PRO A 113 18.76 18.39 10.99
CA PRO A 113 20.02 17.67 11.07
C PRO A 113 20.06 16.64 9.94
N PRO A 114 21.21 16.46 9.26
CA PRO A 114 21.34 15.49 8.20
C PRO A 114 20.88 14.14 8.76
N VAL A 115 19.81 13.60 8.22
CA VAL A 115 19.55 12.16 8.32
C VAL A 115 20.86 11.55 7.84
N HIS A 116 21.53 10.79 8.70
CA HIS A 116 22.89 10.29 8.52
C HIS A 116 23.14 10.02 7.05
N ALA A 117 24.26 10.56 6.53
CA ALA A 117 24.80 10.19 5.24
C ALA A 117 25.20 8.71 5.36
N SER A 118 24.21 7.82 5.25
CA SER A 118 24.42 6.41 5.04
C SER A 118 24.74 6.26 3.56
N ASP A 119 25.74 5.44 3.23
CA ASP A 119 26.02 5.01 1.86
C ASP A 119 24.87 4.18 1.26
N ASP A 120 23.71 4.14 1.94
CA ASP A 120 22.50 3.42 1.50
C ASP A 120 21.96 4.07 0.23
N PRO A 121 21.55 3.26 -0.76
CA PRO A 121 20.87 3.76 -1.95
C PRO A 121 19.57 4.48 -1.58
N PRO A 122 19.14 5.45 -2.39
CA PRO A 122 17.93 6.20 -2.17
C PRO A 122 16.71 5.27 -2.10
N ARG A 123 15.79 5.55 -1.18
CA ARG A 123 14.61 4.73 -0.93
C ARG A 123 13.35 5.41 -1.47
N LEU A 124 12.46 4.60 -2.02
CA LEU A 124 11.13 5.04 -2.42
C LEU A 124 10.30 5.35 -1.17
N LEU A 125 9.65 6.50 -1.17
CA LEU A 125 8.69 6.94 -0.16
C LEU A 125 7.30 7.00 -0.77
N ILE A 126 6.37 6.21 -0.24
CA ILE A 126 4.96 6.25 -0.64
C ILE A 126 4.20 7.02 0.45
N VAL A 127 3.70 8.21 0.10
CA VAL A 127 2.98 9.10 1.02
C VAL A 127 1.49 8.81 0.90
N LEU A 128 0.90 8.36 2.00
CA LEU A 128 -0.49 7.95 2.12
C LEU A 128 -1.24 8.83 3.13
N GLU A 129 -2.57 8.86 3.06
CA GLU A 129 -3.36 9.45 4.13
C GLU A 129 -3.10 8.74 5.45
N HIS A 130 -3.06 9.52 6.55
CA HIS A 130 -2.93 8.96 7.90
C HIS A 130 -4.28 8.49 8.41
N LEU A 131 -4.32 7.29 8.98
CA LEU A 131 -5.49 6.68 9.59
C LEU A 131 -5.16 6.21 11.02
N PRO A 132 -6.12 6.27 11.95
CA PRO A 132 -5.87 6.08 13.38
C PRO A 132 -5.29 4.72 13.76
N CYS A 133 -5.82 3.62 13.19
CA CYS A 133 -5.41 2.26 13.56
C CYS A 133 -5.79 1.25 12.47
N THR A 134 -5.25 0.03 12.60
CA THR A 134 -5.70 -1.12 11.82
C THR A 134 -6.95 -1.75 12.44
N LEU A 135 -7.71 -2.51 11.63
CA LEU A 135 -8.80 -3.35 12.14
C LEU A 135 -8.28 -4.36 13.17
N ALA A 136 -7.06 -4.90 12.95
CA ALA A 136 -6.42 -5.82 13.88
C ALA A 136 -6.19 -5.19 15.25
N ASP A 137 -5.69 -3.95 15.30
CA ASP A 137 -5.43 -3.24 16.56
C ASP A 137 -6.73 -2.85 17.24
N TYR A 138 -7.72 -2.38 16.49
CA TYR A 138 -9.01 -2.01 17.02
C TYR A 138 -9.71 -3.19 17.68
N VAL A 139 -9.84 -4.32 17.00
CA VAL A 139 -10.48 -5.53 17.52
C VAL A 139 -9.75 -6.05 18.77
N ARG A 140 -8.41 -5.97 18.79
CA ARG A 140 -7.61 -6.40 19.95
C ARG A 140 -7.86 -5.55 21.19
N SER A 141 -8.04 -4.24 21.03
CA SER A 141 -8.19 -3.30 22.15
C SER A 141 -9.64 -3.01 22.53
N HIS A 142 -10.62 -3.29 21.65
CA HIS A 142 -12.02 -2.94 21.79
C HIS A 142 -12.94 -4.14 21.49
N THR A 143 -12.56 -5.34 21.93
CA THR A 143 -13.30 -6.58 21.61
C THR A 143 -14.77 -6.53 22.05
N SER A 144 -15.07 -5.87 23.17
CA SER A 144 -16.43 -5.69 23.69
C SER A 144 -17.28 -4.69 22.91
N ASP A 145 -16.65 -3.83 22.10
CA ASP A 145 -17.31 -2.72 21.44
C ASP A 145 -17.70 -3.07 19.97
N VAL A 146 -17.25 -4.24 19.51
CA VAL A 146 -17.61 -4.76 18.18
C VAL A 146 -18.92 -5.52 18.31
N ASP A 147 -20.02 -4.82 18.09
CA ASP A 147 -21.33 -5.42 18.00
C ASP A 147 -21.66 -5.95 16.59
N LEU A 148 -22.74 -6.70 16.47
CA LEU A 148 -23.14 -7.28 15.17
C LEU A 148 -23.45 -6.22 14.10
N PRO A 149 -24.10 -5.09 14.38
CA PRO A 149 -24.30 -4.00 13.41
C PRO A 149 -22.99 -3.45 12.86
N LEU A 150 -22.01 -3.17 13.71
CA LEU A 150 -20.70 -2.66 13.29
C LEU A 150 -19.94 -3.68 12.45
N TRP A 151 -19.95 -4.95 12.88
CA TRP A 151 -19.32 -6.03 12.13
C TRP A 151 -19.96 -6.20 10.73
N LEU A 152 -21.29 -6.18 10.64
CA LEU A 152 -22.01 -6.27 9.36
C LEU A 152 -21.70 -5.08 8.45
N ASP A 153 -21.55 -3.87 9.00
CA ASP A 153 -21.18 -2.70 8.21
C ASP A 153 -19.76 -2.83 7.63
N TRP A 154 -18.79 -3.31 8.42
CA TRP A 154 -17.45 -3.62 7.93
C TRP A 154 -17.45 -4.70 6.85
N ALA A 155 -18.21 -5.78 7.07
CA ALA A 155 -18.35 -6.87 6.09
C ALA A 155 -18.91 -6.35 4.76
N ARG A 156 -19.95 -5.52 4.81
CA ARG A 156 -20.54 -4.88 3.62
C ARG A 156 -19.53 -3.98 2.90
N GLN A 157 -18.88 -3.08 3.63
CA GLN A 157 -17.89 -2.15 3.06
C GLN A 157 -16.71 -2.91 2.41
N LEU A 158 -16.22 -3.98 3.04
CA LEU A 158 -15.17 -4.82 2.47
C LEU A 158 -15.63 -5.54 1.21
N ALA A 159 -16.82 -6.14 1.23
CA ALA A 159 -17.38 -6.83 0.06
C ALA A 159 -17.57 -5.88 -1.13
N GLU A 160 -18.13 -4.69 -0.90
CA GLU A 160 -18.29 -3.65 -1.93
C GLU A 160 -16.93 -3.18 -2.48
N THR A 161 -15.91 -3.06 -1.61
CA THR A 161 -14.56 -2.67 -2.01
C THR A 161 -13.90 -3.74 -2.88
N VAL A 162 -14.02 -5.00 -2.50
CA VAL A 162 -13.48 -6.13 -3.27
C VAL A 162 -14.19 -6.26 -4.62
N GLU A 163 -15.51 -6.14 -4.66
CA GLU A 163 -16.29 -6.10 -5.92
C GLU A 163 -15.79 -4.96 -6.82
N TRP A 164 -15.59 -3.77 -6.27
CA TRP A 164 -15.10 -2.63 -7.01
C TRP A 164 -13.70 -2.86 -7.58
N LEU A 165 -12.78 -3.49 -6.84
CA LEU A 165 -11.45 -3.88 -7.31
C LEU A 165 -11.55 -4.90 -8.46
N HIS A 166 -12.35 -5.94 -8.28
CA HIS A 166 -12.54 -7.03 -9.25
C HIS A 166 -13.16 -6.51 -10.55
N SER A 167 -14.12 -5.58 -10.48
CA SER A 167 -14.70 -4.93 -11.67
C SER A 167 -13.67 -4.16 -12.51
N ARG A 168 -12.51 -3.83 -11.92
CA ARG A 168 -11.37 -3.17 -12.60
C ARG A 168 -10.25 -4.15 -12.99
N GLY A 169 -10.54 -5.45 -12.89
CA GLY A 169 -9.57 -6.50 -13.17
C GLY A 169 -8.40 -6.52 -12.18
N CYS A 170 -8.61 -6.05 -10.94
CA CYS A 170 -7.60 -5.95 -9.90
C CYS A 170 -7.88 -6.97 -8.80
N VAL A 171 -6.91 -7.82 -8.47
CA VAL A 171 -6.88 -8.71 -7.32
C VAL A 171 -5.96 -8.07 -6.28
N HIS A 172 -6.40 -7.93 -5.04
CA HIS A 172 -5.58 -7.36 -3.97
C HIS A 172 -4.45 -8.29 -3.55
N GLY A 173 -4.75 -9.57 -3.39
CA GLY A 173 -3.80 -10.65 -3.13
C GLY A 173 -3.32 -10.79 -1.68
N ASP A 174 -3.62 -9.84 -0.76
CA ASP A 174 -3.25 -9.93 0.66
C ASP A 174 -4.30 -9.28 1.58
N ILE A 175 -5.57 -9.71 1.43
CA ILE A 175 -6.66 -9.24 2.31
C ILE A 175 -6.51 -9.90 3.68
N LYS A 176 -6.32 -9.06 4.72
CA LYS A 176 -6.22 -9.45 6.14
C LYS A 176 -6.51 -8.25 7.04
N LYS A 177 -6.80 -8.50 8.30
CA LYS A 177 -7.16 -7.44 9.27
C LYS A 177 -6.06 -6.38 9.49
N GLU A 178 -4.81 -6.73 9.26
CA GLU A 178 -3.66 -5.83 9.34
C GLU A 178 -3.64 -4.84 8.16
N ASN A 179 -4.21 -5.22 7.01
CA ASN A 179 -4.30 -4.41 5.80
C ASN A 179 -5.65 -3.68 5.66
N VAL A 180 -6.48 -3.72 6.69
CA VAL A 180 -7.70 -2.91 6.80
C VAL A 180 -7.47 -1.85 7.86
N LEU A 181 -7.49 -0.58 7.46
CA LEU A 181 -7.39 0.58 8.34
C LEU A 181 -8.77 1.11 8.69
N LEU A 182 -8.90 1.75 9.84
CA LEU A 182 -10.14 2.38 10.28
C LEU A 182 -9.99 3.90 10.32
N THR A 183 -11.02 4.57 9.87
CA THR A 183 -11.18 6.03 10.03
C THR A 183 -11.69 6.35 11.43
N HIS A 184 -11.72 7.64 11.82
CA HIS A 184 -12.27 8.06 13.12
C HIS A 184 -13.75 7.71 13.34
N ASN A 185 -14.50 7.54 12.27
CA ASN A 185 -15.91 7.10 12.33
C ASN A 185 -16.09 5.60 12.07
N LEU A 186 -15.02 4.83 12.23
CA LEU A 186 -14.96 3.36 12.07
C LEU A 186 -15.31 2.84 10.67
N SER A 187 -15.28 3.68 9.64
CA SER A 187 -15.34 3.18 8.25
C SER A 187 -14.01 2.54 7.87
N ILE A 188 -14.06 1.48 7.06
CA ILE A 188 -12.85 0.77 6.63
C ILE A 188 -12.14 1.48 5.48
N LYS A 189 -10.82 1.27 5.40
CA LYS A 189 -10.01 1.55 4.21
C LYS A 189 -8.98 0.44 4.00
N LEU A 190 -9.08 -0.21 2.85
CA LEU A 190 -8.12 -1.25 2.45
C LEU A 190 -6.79 -0.59 2.05
N CYS A 191 -5.67 -1.16 2.50
CA CYS A 191 -4.32 -0.65 2.23
C CYS A 191 -3.36 -1.80 1.87
N ASP A 192 -2.12 -1.47 1.57
CA ASP A 192 -1.04 -2.38 1.17
C ASP A 192 -1.30 -3.13 -0.14
N PHE A 193 -1.16 -2.41 -1.24
CA PHE A 193 -1.32 -2.90 -2.61
C PHE A 193 -0.02 -3.47 -3.20
N SER A 194 0.94 -3.88 -2.36
CA SER A 194 2.22 -4.44 -2.81
C SER A 194 2.12 -5.81 -3.48
N SER A 195 1.06 -6.57 -3.15
CA SER A 195 0.76 -7.90 -3.72
C SER A 195 -0.27 -7.87 -4.85
N VAL A 196 -0.62 -6.69 -5.34
CA VAL A 196 -1.71 -6.52 -6.31
C VAL A 196 -1.40 -7.15 -7.66
N LEU A 197 -2.41 -7.76 -8.26
CA LEU A 197 -2.34 -8.36 -9.58
C LEU A 197 -3.45 -7.80 -10.47
N PHE A 198 -3.11 -7.47 -11.71
CA PHE A 198 -4.09 -7.05 -12.71
C PHE A 198 -4.34 -8.18 -13.72
N SER A 199 -5.59 -8.47 -14.02
CA SER A 199 -6.02 -9.59 -14.87
C SER A 199 -5.42 -9.60 -16.28
N ASN A 200 -4.87 -8.48 -16.75
CA ASN A 200 -4.22 -8.33 -18.05
C ASN A 200 -2.69 -8.49 -17.97
N ALA A 201 -2.14 -8.75 -16.78
CA ALA A 201 -0.70 -8.96 -16.62
C ALA A 201 -0.38 -10.45 -16.76
N SER A 202 0.57 -10.78 -17.64
CA SER A 202 1.22 -12.09 -17.61
C SER A 202 2.10 -12.14 -16.36
N VAL A 203 1.60 -12.77 -15.32
CA VAL A 203 2.36 -12.90 -14.05
C VAL A 203 3.16 -14.19 -14.13
N PRO A 204 4.49 -14.16 -13.99
CA PRO A 204 5.30 -15.38 -13.88
C PRO A 204 4.86 -16.24 -12.70
N VAL A 205 4.93 -17.56 -12.82
CA VAL A 205 4.60 -18.52 -11.71
C VAL A 205 5.38 -18.19 -10.44
N THR A 206 6.65 -17.79 -10.62
CA THR A 206 7.54 -17.44 -9.53
C THR A 206 7.01 -16.33 -8.63
N ASP A 207 6.23 -15.40 -9.17
CA ASP A 207 5.70 -14.26 -8.42
C ASP A 207 4.48 -14.64 -7.58
N CYS A 208 3.82 -15.76 -7.90
CA CYS A 208 2.68 -16.29 -7.14
C CYS A 208 3.09 -16.86 -5.78
N TYR A 209 4.34 -17.29 -5.62
CA TYR A 209 4.84 -17.85 -4.35
C TYR A 209 4.90 -16.83 -3.21
N SER A 210 5.00 -15.55 -3.53
CA SER A 210 5.06 -14.46 -2.55
C SER A 210 3.70 -13.84 -2.24
N VAL A 211 2.63 -14.22 -2.95
CA VAL A 211 1.30 -13.63 -2.80
C VAL A 211 0.61 -14.10 -1.53
N GLY A 212 0.15 -13.16 -0.73
CA GLY A 212 -0.72 -13.35 0.42
C GLY A 212 -0.03 -13.86 1.69
N THR A 213 -0.71 -13.64 2.79
CA THR A 213 -0.31 -14.10 4.12
C THR A 213 -0.79 -15.54 4.34
N PRO A 214 0.05 -16.47 4.83
CA PRO A 214 -0.28 -17.90 4.89
C PRO A 214 -1.64 -18.24 5.52
N ALA A 215 -2.02 -17.55 6.60
CA ALA A 215 -3.28 -17.80 7.31
C ALA A 215 -4.55 -17.40 6.51
N PHE A 216 -4.40 -16.52 5.52
CA PHE A 216 -5.48 -15.99 4.69
C PHE A 216 -5.39 -16.46 3.23
N ARG A 217 -4.40 -17.28 2.93
CA ARG A 217 -4.10 -17.71 1.56
C ARG A 217 -5.08 -18.75 1.06
N ALA A 218 -5.59 -18.54 -0.14
CA ALA A 218 -6.49 -19.46 -0.81
C ALA A 218 -5.83 -20.83 -1.10
N PRO A 219 -6.57 -21.95 -0.99
CA PRO A 219 -6.02 -23.30 -1.07
C PRO A 219 -5.36 -23.59 -2.43
N GLU A 220 -5.83 -23.01 -3.52
CA GLU A 220 -5.25 -23.16 -4.86
C GLU A 220 -3.80 -22.66 -4.93
N LEU A 221 -3.40 -21.69 -4.11
CA LEU A 221 -2.02 -21.21 -4.04
C LEU A 221 -1.07 -22.22 -3.38
N PHE A 222 -1.58 -23.11 -2.51
CA PHE A 222 -0.75 -24.16 -1.91
C PHE A 222 -0.39 -25.26 -2.92
N HIS A 223 -1.24 -25.54 -3.90
CA HIS A 223 -0.93 -26.49 -4.94
C HIS A 223 0.22 -26.02 -5.84
N ILE A 224 0.28 -24.72 -6.12
CA ILE A 224 1.39 -24.14 -6.89
C ILE A 224 2.73 -24.32 -6.17
N TRP A 225 2.76 -24.29 -4.84
CA TRP A 225 3.96 -24.49 -4.04
C TRP A 225 4.50 -25.92 -4.05
N SER A 226 3.68 -26.90 -4.40
CA SER A 226 4.10 -28.29 -4.51
C SER A 226 4.72 -28.62 -5.87
N TRP A 227 4.70 -27.70 -6.82
CA TRP A 227 5.28 -27.90 -8.14
C TRP A 227 6.79 -27.66 -8.12
N SER A 228 7.55 -28.56 -8.78
CA SER A 228 8.94 -28.27 -9.07
C SER A 228 9.07 -27.15 -10.11
N PRO A 229 10.20 -26.41 -10.16
CA PRO A 229 10.41 -25.37 -11.18
C PRO A 229 10.24 -25.88 -12.61
N ASP A 230 10.50 -27.15 -12.88
CA ASP A 230 10.36 -27.78 -14.19
C ASP A 230 8.88 -28.10 -14.54
N GLU A 231 8.07 -28.46 -13.56
CA GLU A 231 6.63 -28.70 -13.71
C GLU A 231 5.86 -27.38 -13.91
N ALA A 232 6.39 -26.27 -13.42
CA ALA A 232 5.85 -24.95 -13.60
C ALA A 232 6.05 -24.41 -15.03
N GLN A 233 7.06 -24.92 -15.78
CA GLN A 233 7.34 -24.56 -17.17
C GLN A 233 6.44 -25.37 -18.11
N GLY A 234 5.29 -24.87 -18.44
CA GLY A 234 4.42 -25.45 -19.49
C GLY A 234 2.99 -25.77 -19.07
N GLN A 235 2.64 -25.60 -17.83
CA GLN A 235 1.25 -25.66 -17.41
C GLN A 235 0.60 -24.27 -17.49
N ALA A 236 -0.63 -24.22 -18.02
CA ALA A 236 -1.44 -23.03 -17.92
C ALA A 236 -1.62 -22.72 -16.44
N HIS A 237 -1.18 -21.54 -16.00
CA HIS A 237 -1.43 -21.04 -14.65
C HIS A 237 -2.89 -21.27 -14.29
N PRO A 238 -3.21 -21.76 -13.08
CA PRO A 238 -4.49 -21.43 -12.51
C PRO A 238 -4.56 -19.90 -12.60
N ALA A 239 -5.46 -19.40 -13.42
CA ALA A 239 -5.62 -17.98 -13.62
C ALA A 239 -5.70 -17.36 -12.23
N LEU A 240 -4.81 -16.43 -11.90
CA LEU A 240 -4.88 -15.68 -10.66
C LEU A 240 -6.27 -15.07 -10.62
N SER A 241 -7.13 -15.75 -9.89
CA SER A 241 -8.56 -15.54 -9.94
C SER A 241 -8.96 -14.58 -8.84
N PHE A 242 -10.00 -13.85 -9.06
CA PHE A 242 -10.72 -13.07 -8.03
C PHE A 242 -11.08 -13.91 -6.81
N THR A 243 -11.15 -15.25 -6.95
CA THR A 243 -11.42 -16.20 -5.86
C THR A 243 -10.38 -16.11 -4.73
N LEU A 244 -9.15 -15.69 -5.00
CA LEU A 244 -8.11 -15.49 -3.99
C LEU A 244 -8.56 -14.48 -2.93
N ASP A 245 -9.06 -13.33 -3.38
CA ASP A 245 -9.55 -12.29 -2.48
C ASP A 245 -10.85 -12.73 -1.78
N ILE A 246 -11.73 -13.45 -2.47
CA ILE A 246 -12.98 -13.95 -1.89
C ILE A 246 -12.70 -14.94 -0.75
N PHE A 247 -11.72 -15.83 -0.94
CA PHE A 247 -11.30 -16.75 0.12
C PHE A 247 -10.72 -15.99 1.32
N SER A 248 -9.77 -15.05 1.08
CA SER A 248 -9.16 -14.25 2.13
C SER A 248 -10.19 -13.40 2.88
N LEU A 249 -11.17 -12.84 2.17
CA LEU A 249 -12.29 -12.10 2.75
C LEU A 249 -13.15 -13.01 3.64
N GLY A 250 -13.47 -14.23 3.18
CA GLY A 250 -14.23 -15.20 3.98
C GLY A 250 -13.50 -15.68 5.24
N VAL A 251 -12.18 -15.67 5.25
CA VAL A 251 -11.36 -15.97 6.45
C VAL A 251 -11.30 -14.76 7.40
N LEU A 252 -11.34 -13.55 6.87
CA LEU A 252 -11.31 -12.31 7.65
C LEU A 252 -12.61 -12.09 8.43
N LEU A 253 -13.75 -12.40 7.82
CA LEU A 253 -15.10 -12.17 8.36
C LEU A 253 -15.60 -13.33 9.23
#